data_081a2dca38ed1ed31677789c572ad4e4
#
_entry.id   081a2dca38ed1ed31677789c572ad4e4
#
_cell.length_a   1.000
_cell.length_b   1.000
_cell.length_c   1.000
_cell.angle_alpha   90.00
_cell.angle_beta   90.00
_cell.angle_gamma   90.00
#
_symmetry.space_group_name_H-M   'P 1'
#
loop_
_entity.id
_entity.type
_entity.pdbx_description
1 polymer ?
#
loop_
_entity_poly.entity_id
_entity_poly.type
_entity_poly.pdbx_seq_one_letter_code
_entity_poly.pdbx_strand_id
1 'polypeptide(L)'
;MPHTIAIVGTGYVGLVSGTCFAEVGNTVYCVEVDAEKVSMIRSGKSPIYEPGLEILLERNVREQRLIVTQDLRTAVRSCTMLFLCLPTPPNEDGSADLHYVLEVATQIAEIVKEEDIRDGRIIVTRSTVPVGTAVRVRRAVDAVTTDHPIAIASNPEFLREGFAVEDTMKPERVVIGTREDHVRELLCDLYEPFVSNGNPIFVMDEKSAEVTKDAANSFLATKISFMNDLSAYCETVDVDIENVRLGIGSDSRIGKRFIFPGVGYGGSCFPKDVKALIHSAREAGTPMRIVEAVEDVNHTQIERFIGRVLKRMGPDLHGMRIAVWGLAFKPNTDDIREAPAFRVIDALVDHHANVTVYDPEAMRNTQSRYGDVIAYASSMYACAEGADALIVVTEWNEFRKPDFAKIATAMNRRIIFDGRNIYDREDMGREGFEYYSVGRPDVIPS
;
A
#
# COMPACT_ATOMS: atom_id res chain seq x y z
N MET A 1 -12.54 -1.02 -29.41
CA MET A 1 -13.50 -2.19 -29.28
C MET A 1 -13.26 -2.86 -27.93
N PRO A 2 -14.25 -3.53 -27.32
CA PRO A 2 -13.99 -4.26 -26.07
C PRO A 2 -12.89 -5.32 -26.26
N HIS A 3 -11.96 -5.39 -25.31
CA HIS A 3 -10.90 -6.39 -25.29
C HIS A 3 -11.28 -7.59 -24.44
N THR A 4 -10.66 -8.74 -24.74
CA THR A 4 -10.68 -9.91 -23.84
C THR A 4 -9.30 -10.05 -23.23
N ILE A 5 -9.20 -9.86 -21.92
CA ILE A 5 -7.95 -9.78 -21.18
C ILE A 5 -7.94 -10.72 -19.99
N ALA A 6 -6.76 -11.14 -19.56
CA ALA A 6 -6.58 -11.92 -18.34
C ALA A 6 -5.86 -11.10 -17.28
N ILE A 7 -6.30 -11.23 -16.04
CA ILE A 7 -5.61 -10.79 -14.84
C ILE A 7 -5.18 -12.04 -14.08
N VAL A 8 -3.89 -12.25 -13.94
CA VAL A 8 -3.33 -13.39 -13.19
C VAL A 8 -2.88 -12.92 -11.82
N GLY A 9 -3.57 -13.40 -10.79
CA GLY A 9 -3.47 -12.96 -9.41
C GLY A 9 -4.53 -11.91 -9.06
N THR A 10 -5.36 -12.21 -8.04
CA THR A 10 -6.46 -11.34 -7.56
C THR A 10 -6.19 -10.75 -6.18
N GLY A 11 -4.96 -10.28 -5.96
CA GLY A 11 -4.64 -9.38 -4.84
C GLY A 11 -5.22 -7.98 -5.09
N TYR A 12 -4.81 -6.99 -4.27
CA TYR A 12 -5.28 -5.59 -4.40
C TYR A 12 -5.20 -5.08 -5.84
N VAL A 13 -4.02 -5.13 -6.43
CA VAL A 13 -3.78 -4.61 -7.79
C VAL A 13 -4.61 -5.36 -8.83
N GLY A 14 -4.58 -6.70 -8.79
CA GLY A 14 -5.23 -7.51 -9.81
C GLY A 14 -6.76 -7.42 -9.76
N LEU A 15 -7.35 -7.58 -8.57
CA LEU A 15 -8.81 -7.56 -8.44
C LEU A 15 -9.40 -6.18 -8.78
N VAL A 16 -8.77 -5.10 -8.29
CA VAL A 16 -9.21 -3.73 -8.60
C VAL A 16 -9.07 -3.45 -10.09
N SER A 17 -7.89 -3.73 -10.68
CA SER A 17 -7.66 -3.51 -12.11
C SER A 17 -8.62 -4.31 -12.98
N GLY A 18 -8.79 -5.61 -12.67
CA GLY A 18 -9.69 -6.49 -13.43
C GLY A 18 -11.14 -6.03 -13.36
N THR A 19 -11.60 -5.63 -12.18
CA THR A 19 -12.96 -5.12 -11.98
C THR A 19 -13.17 -3.81 -12.74
N CYS A 20 -12.21 -2.87 -12.69
CA CYS A 20 -12.31 -1.60 -13.41
C CYS A 20 -12.21 -1.79 -14.94
N PHE A 21 -11.37 -2.71 -15.43
CA PHE A 21 -11.34 -3.04 -16.85
C PHE A 21 -12.67 -3.66 -17.34
N ALA A 22 -13.28 -4.51 -16.52
CA ALA A 22 -14.61 -5.06 -16.84
C ALA A 22 -15.69 -3.97 -16.82
N GLU A 23 -15.57 -2.99 -15.93
CA GLU A 23 -16.54 -1.90 -15.78
C GLU A 23 -16.64 -1.01 -17.04
N VAL A 24 -15.54 -0.81 -17.77
CA VAL A 24 -15.55 -0.08 -19.05
C VAL A 24 -15.91 -0.95 -20.26
N GLY A 25 -16.40 -2.17 -20.04
CA GLY A 25 -16.99 -3.01 -21.08
C GLY A 25 -16.09 -4.11 -21.63
N ASN A 26 -14.87 -4.31 -21.09
CA ASN A 26 -14.02 -5.43 -21.49
C ASN A 26 -14.50 -6.75 -20.88
N THR A 27 -14.15 -7.88 -21.51
CA THR A 27 -14.27 -9.21 -20.90
C THR A 27 -12.98 -9.56 -20.19
N VAL A 28 -13.05 -9.79 -18.88
CA VAL A 28 -11.88 -9.99 -18.03
C VAL A 28 -11.91 -11.36 -17.38
N TYR A 29 -10.89 -12.17 -17.64
CA TYR A 29 -10.63 -13.43 -16.95
C TYR A 29 -9.71 -13.18 -15.75
N CYS A 30 -10.23 -13.32 -14.54
CA CYS A 30 -9.44 -13.28 -13.32
C CYS A 30 -9.00 -14.69 -12.95
N VAL A 31 -7.69 -14.95 -13.00
CA VAL A 31 -7.09 -16.23 -12.62
C VAL A 31 -6.60 -16.15 -11.19
N GLU A 32 -7.13 -17.00 -10.31
CA GLU A 32 -6.78 -17.08 -8.89
C GLU A 32 -6.65 -18.54 -8.47
N VAL A 33 -5.62 -18.86 -7.71
CA VAL A 33 -5.34 -20.24 -7.26
C VAL A 33 -6.07 -20.58 -5.96
N ASP A 34 -6.38 -19.61 -5.14
CA ASP A 34 -7.07 -19.76 -3.86
C ASP A 34 -8.57 -20.01 -4.11
N ALA A 35 -9.03 -21.22 -3.77
CA ALA A 35 -10.42 -21.63 -3.98
C ALA A 35 -11.44 -20.81 -3.17
N GLU A 36 -11.08 -20.35 -1.96
CA GLU A 36 -11.96 -19.52 -1.14
C GLU A 36 -12.15 -18.15 -1.78
N LYS A 37 -11.07 -17.50 -2.22
CA LYS A 37 -11.14 -16.24 -2.95
C LYS A 37 -11.94 -16.38 -4.25
N VAL A 38 -11.70 -17.45 -5.01
CA VAL A 38 -12.49 -17.74 -6.23
C VAL A 38 -13.98 -17.83 -5.91
N SER A 39 -14.34 -18.53 -4.82
CA SER A 39 -15.74 -18.67 -4.39
C SER A 39 -16.35 -17.31 -3.99
N MET A 40 -15.61 -16.51 -3.22
CA MET A 40 -16.06 -15.18 -2.82
C MET A 40 -16.29 -14.29 -4.03
N ILE A 41 -15.29 -14.16 -4.91
CA ILE A 41 -15.37 -13.28 -6.08
C ILE A 41 -16.52 -13.73 -7.03
N ARG A 42 -16.69 -15.04 -7.26
CA ARG A 42 -17.83 -15.57 -8.05
C ARG A 42 -19.18 -15.24 -7.45
N SER A 43 -19.27 -15.10 -6.14
CA SER A 43 -20.50 -14.67 -5.45
C SER A 43 -20.70 -13.14 -5.44
N GLY A 44 -19.81 -12.37 -6.07
CA GLY A 44 -19.83 -10.92 -6.09
C GLY A 44 -19.26 -10.25 -4.83
N LYS A 45 -18.62 -11.04 -3.95
CA LYS A 45 -18.01 -10.53 -2.71
C LYS A 45 -16.52 -10.30 -2.88
N SER A 46 -16.03 -9.20 -2.33
CA SER A 46 -14.60 -8.88 -2.37
C SER A 46 -13.85 -9.55 -1.21
N PRO A 47 -12.73 -10.26 -1.48
CA PRO A 47 -11.85 -10.78 -0.44
C PRO A 47 -10.91 -9.72 0.18
N ILE A 48 -10.96 -8.48 -0.30
CA ILE A 48 -10.18 -7.35 0.19
C ILE A 48 -11.11 -6.19 0.52
N TYR A 49 -10.73 -5.36 1.48
CA TYR A 49 -11.44 -4.13 1.76
C TYR A 49 -10.92 -3.00 0.85
N GLU A 50 -11.75 -2.53 -0.06
CA GLU A 50 -11.48 -1.36 -0.92
C GLU A 50 -12.79 -0.63 -1.20
N PRO A 51 -12.90 0.66 -0.83
CA PRO A 51 -14.13 1.42 -1.02
C PRO A 51 -14.63 1.40 -2.47
N GLY A 52 -15.90 1.03 -2.65
CA GLY A 52 -16.56 0.99 -3.97
C GLY A 52 -16.28 -0.25 -4.82
N LEU A 53 -15.30 -1.10 -4.44
CA LEU A 53 -14.94 -2.27 -5.23
C LEU A 53 -16.06 -3.32 -5.29
N GLU A 54 -16.68 -3.66 -4.17
CA GLU A 54 -17.67 -4.74 -4.08
C GLU A 54 -18.89 -4.47 -4.99
N ILE A 55 -19.35 -3.23 -5.05
CA ILE A 55 -20.47 -2.83 -5.92
C ILE A 55 -20.15 -3.07 -7.41
N LEU A 56 -18.93 -2.70 -7.82
CA LEU A 56 -18.49 -2.89 -9.20
C LEU A 56 -18.28 -4.39 -9.50
N LEU A 57 -17.70 -5.09 -8.56
CA LEU A 57 -17.43 -6.53 -8.65
C LEU A 57 -18.71 -7.32 -8.85
N GLU A 58 -19.71 -7.14 -7.95
CA GLU A 58 -21.01 -7.81 -8.04
C GLU A 58 -21.67 -7.58 -9.40
N ARG A 59 -21.68 -6.32 -9.86
CA ARG A 59 -22.25 -5.97 -11.16
C ARG A 59 -21.56 -6.69 -12.32
N ASN A 60 -20.23 -6.64 -12.37
CA ASN A 60 -19.47 -7.20 -13.49
C ASN A 60 -19.46 -8.73 -13.51
N VAL A 61 -19.52 -9.38 -12.35
CA VAL A 61 -19.74 -10.84 -12.25
C VAL A 61 -21.13 -11.22 -12.76
N ARG A 62 -22.18 -10.52 -12.31
CA ARG A 62 -23.56 -10.75 -12.74
C ARG A 62 -23.74 -10.56 -14.26
N GLU A 63 -23.09 -9.56 -14.84
CA GLU A 63 -23.15 -9.25 -16.26
C GLU A 63 -22.17 -10.08 -17.11
N GLN A 64 -21.46 -11.02 -16.49
CA GLN A 64 -20.48 -11.91 -17.13
C GLN A 64 -19.34 -11.18 -17.87
N ARG A 65 -19.05 -9.94 -17.49
CA ARG A 65 -17.86 -9.22 -17.95
C ARG A 65 -16.62 -9.61 -17.15
N LEU A 66 -16.77 -10.01 -15.90
CA LEU A 66 -15.69 -10.50 -15.05
C LEU A 66 -15.91 -12.01 -14.78
N ILE A 67 -15.00 -12.82 -15.27
CA ILE A 67 -15.04 -14.29 -15.20
C ILE A 67 -13.89 -14.77 -14.32
N VAL A 68 -14.21 -15.45 -13.22
CA VAL A 68 -13.19 -15.94 -12.28
C VAL A 68 -12.92 -17.42 -12.50
N THR A 69 -11.65 -17.78 -12.65
CA THR A 69 -11.22 -19.15 -12.91
C THR A 69 -9.95 -19.51 -12.14
N GLN A 70 -9.75 -20.80 -11.87
CA GLN A 70 -8.47 -21.36 -11.43
C GLN A 70 -7.63 -21.88 -12.60
N ASP A 71 -8.19 -21.90 -13.80
CA ASP A 71 -7.56 -22.47 -14.98
C ASP A 71 -6.88 -21.39 -15.83
N LEU A 72 -5.56 -21.30 -15.70
CA LEU A 72 -4.71 -20.40 -16.50
C LEU A 72 -4.83 -20.73 -18.01
N ARG A 73 -4.99 -22.01 -18.38
CA ARG A 73 -5.07 -22.45 -19.76
C ARG A 73 -6.26 -21.83 -20.49
N THR A 74 -7.43 -21.83 -19.84
CA THR A 74 -8.62 -21.16 -20.38
C THR A 74 -8.38 -19.67 -20.61
N ALA A 75 -7.70 -18.98 -19.69
CA ALA A 75 -7.39 -17.56 -19.84
C ALA A 75 -6.40 -17.31 -21.00
N VAL A 76 -5.34 -18.14 -21.13
CA VAL A 76 -4.35 -18.02 -22.22
C VAL A 76 -5.00 -18.24 -23.59
N ARG A 77 -5.94 -19.19 -23.69
CA ARG A 77 -6.70 -19.44 -24.94
C ARG A 77 -7.56 -18.24 -25.35
N SER A 78 -8.23 -17.64 -24.36
CA SER A 78 -9.30 -16.68 -24.62
C SER A 78 -8.79 -15.22 -24.72
N CYS A 79 -7.61 -14.91 -24.19
CA CYS A 79 -7.14 -13.55 -23.99
C CYS A 79 -5.89 -13.23 -24.79
N THR A 80 -5.84 -12.05 -25.41
CA THR A 80 -4.65 -11.56 -26.09
C THR A 80 -3.64 -10.95 -25.12
N MET A 81 -4.11 -10.22 -24.11
CA MET A 81 -3.29 -9.56 -23.08
C MET A 81 -3.45 -10.28 -21.74
N LEU A 82 -2.33 -10.67 -21.12
CA LEU A 82 -2.27 -11.35 -19.84
C LEU A 82 -1.48 -10.48 -18.84
N PHE A 83 -2.19 -9.86 -17.92
CA PHE A 83 -1.60 -8.99 -16.89
C PHE A 83 -1.16 -9.83 -15.70
N LEU A 84 0.12 -9.81 -15.39
CA LEU A 84 0.68 -10.47 -14.20
C LEU A 84 0.60 -9.52 -13.01
N CYS A 85 -0.34 -9.81 -12.10
CA CYS A 85 -0.57 -9.09 -10.84
C CYS A 85 -0.17 -9.96 -9.65
N LEU A 86 1.02 -10.54 -9.73
CA LEU A 86 1.53 -11.57 -8.81
C LEU A 86 2.32 -10.96 -7.65
N PRO A 87 2.37 -11.61 -6.48
CA PRO A 87 3.17 -11.14 -5.37
C PRO A 87 4.67 -11.15 -5.71
N THR A 88 5.37 -10.11 -5.24
CA THR A 88 6.83 -9.97 -5.32
C THR A 88 7.35 -9.68 -3.92
N PRO A 89 7.31 -10.66 -2.98
CA PRO A 89 7.73 -10.43 -1.62
C PRO A 89 9.24 -10.13 -1.55
N PRO A 90 9.71 -9.40 -0.53
CA PRO A 90 11.14 -9.20 -0.34
C PRO A 90 11.80 -10.47 0.16
N ASN A 91 12.98 -10.77 -0.37
CA ASN A 91 13.91 -11.74 0.20
C ASN A 91 14.62 -11.14 1.43
N GLU A 92 15.37 -11.96 2.19
CA GLU A 92 16.13 -11.53 3.37
C GLU A 92 17.19 -10.46 3.03
N ASP A 93 17.74 -10.47 1.83
CA ASP A 93 18.72 -9.49 1.33
C ASP A 93 18.10 -8.19 0.80
N GLY A 94 16.78 -8.09 0.85
CA GLY A 94 16.01 -6.94 0.33
C GLY A 94 15.70 -6.99 -1.17
N SER A 95 16.18 -8.00 -1.90
CA SER A 95 15.79 -8.22 -3.30
C SER A 95 14.31 -8.63 -3.40
N ALA A 96 13.69 -8.41 -4.56
CA ALA A 96 12.33 -8.89 -4.81
C ALA A 96 12.35 -10.34 -5.32
N ASP A 97 11.54 -11.21 -4.71
CA ASP A 97 11.31 -12.56 -5.22
C ASP A 97 10.42 -12.51 -6.47
N LEU A 98 10.99 -12.91 -7.61
CA LEU A 98 10.31 -12.96 -8.91
C LEU A 98 9.84 -14.37 -9.28
N HIS A 99 9.94 -15.33 -8.37
CA HIS A 99 9.61 -16.73 -8.67
C HIS A 99 8.23 -16.87 -9.32
N TYR A 100 7.20 -16.29 -8.70
CA TYR A 100 5.81 -16.37 -9.22
C TYR A 100 5.66 -15.74 -10.61
N VAL A 101 6.31 -14.61 -10.85
CA VAL A 101 6.24 -13.89 -12.13
C VAL A 101 6.88 -14.73 -13.25
N LEU A 102 8.06 -15.29 -12.98
CA LEU A 102 8.80 -16.11 -13.96
C LEU A 102 8.13 -17.46 -14.19
N GLU A 103 7.61 -18.10 -13.15
CA GLU A 103 6.88 -19.37 -13.23
C GLU A 103 5.63 -19.23 -14.10
N VAL A 104 4.78 -18.23 -13.83
CA VAL A 104 3.56 -18.02 -14.60
C VAL A 104 3.87 -17.62 -16.04
N ALA A 105 4.91 -16.81 -16.29
CA ALA A 105 5.34 -16.49 -17.66
C ALA A 105 5.78 -17.75 -18.43
N THR A 106 6.49 -18.67 -17.76
CA THR A 106 6.89 -19.97 -18.31
C THR A 106 5.67 -20.83 -18.63
N GLN A 107 4.72 -20.96 -17.68
CA GLN A 107 3.47 -21.70 -17.90
C GLN A 107 2.65 -21.15 -19.07
N ILE A 108 2.58 -19.82 -19.23
CA ILE A 108 1.90 -19.20 -20.38
C ILE A 108 2.59 -19.62 -21.67
N ALA A 109 3.92 -19.59 -21.73
CA ALA A 109 4.68 -20.00 -22.92
C ALA A 109 4.48 -21.48 -23.25
N GLU A 110 4.44 -22.36 -22.25
CA GLU A 110 4.16 -23.79 -22.39
C GLU A 110 2.78 -24.02 -22.99
N ILE A 111 1.74 -23.35 -22.46
CA ILE A 111 0.37 -23.44 -22.98
C ILE A 111 0.30 -22.95 -24.42
N VAL A 112 0.93 -21.82 -24.74
CA VAL A 112 0.97 -21.25 -26.11
C VAL A 112 1.60 -22.23 -27.07
N LYS A 113 2.70 -22.90 -26.66
CA LYS A 113 3.39 -23.91 -27.47
C LYS A 113 2.58 -25.18 -27.63
N GLU A 114 2.06 -25.73 -26.53
CA GLU A 114 1.29 -27.00 -26.57
C GLU A 114 0.03 -26.91 -27.42
N GLU A 115 -0.59 -25.73 -27.45
CA GLU A 115 -1.84 -25.50 -28.18
C GLU A 115 -1.64 -24.82 -29.53
N ASP A 116 -0.39 -24.64 -29.93
CA ASP A 116 0.01 -24.03 -31.21
C ASP A 116 -0.67 -22.66 -31.47
N ILE A 117 -0.73 -21.82 -30.45
CA ILE A 117 -1.35 -20.49 -30.52
C ILE A 117 -0.48 -19.57 -31.38
N ARG A 118 -0.98 -19.14 -32.55
CA ARG A 118 -0.24 -18.35 -33.54
C ARG A 118 -0.71 -16.90 -33.68
N ASP A 119 -1.84 -16.55 -33.10
CA ASP A 119 -2.42 -15.19 -33.14
C ASP A 119 -1.80 -14.20 -32.16
N GLY A 120 -0.77 -14.62 -31.45
CA GLY A 120 0.02 -13.81 -30.55
C GLY A 120 -0.58 -13.68 -29.14
N ARG A 121 0.33 -13.52 -28.15
CA ARG A 121 -0.03 -13.19 -26.77
C ARG A 121 0.88 -12.09 -26.25
N ILE A 122 0.39 -11.30 -25.33
CA ILE A 122 1.14 -10.22 -24.69
C ILE A 122 1.15 -10.51 -23.20
N ILE A 123 2.33 -10.74 -22.63
CA ILE A 123 2.53 -10.81 -21.18
C ILE A 123 2.84 -9.41 -20.68
N VAL A 124 1.98 -8.88 -19.81
CA VAL A 124 2.09 -7.54 -19.26
C VAL A 124 2.42 -7.63 -17.78
N THR A 125 3.63 -7.27 -17.37
CA THR A 125 3.98 -7.20 -15.95
C THR A 125 3.37 -5.94 -15.34
N ARG A 126 2.43 -6.14 -14.40
CA ARG A 126 1.76 -5.05 -13.67
C ARG A 126 2.22 -4.94 -12.23
N SER A 127 2.68 -6.02 -11.61
CA SER A 127 3.33 -6.00 -10.31
C SER A 127 4.53 -5.05 -10.30
N THR A 128 4.81 -4.44 -9.14
CA THR A 128 6.07 -3.69 -8.96
C THR A 128 7.22 -4.67 -8.91
N VAL A 129 8.15 -4.51 -9.82
CA VAL A 129 9.28 -5.42 -10.08
C VAL A 129 10.57 -4.65 -10.28
N PRO A 130 11.75 -5.19 -9.91
CA PRO A 130 13.04 -4.58 -10.16
C PRO A 130 13.32 -4.38 -11.65
N VAL A 131 14.14 -3.36 -11.96
CA VAL A 131 14.58 -3.09 -13.32
C VAL A 131 15.22 -4.30 -13.97
N GLY A 132 14.85 -4.58 -15.23
CA GLY A 132 15.31 -5.73 -16.00
C GLY A 132 14.45 -6.98 -15.87
N THR A 133 13.32 -6.91 -15.14
CA THR A 133 12.39 -8.05 -15.02
C THR A 133 11.78 -8.42 -16.35
N ALA A 134 11.41 -7.49 -17.22
CA ALA A 134 10.93 -7.79 -18.57
C ALA A 134 11.93 -8.62 -19.39
N VAL A 135 13.25 -8.35 -19.23
CA VAL A 135 14.30 -9.15 -19.87
C VAL A 135 14.36 -10.57 -19.30
N ARG A 136 14.15 -10.73 -17.99
CA ARG A 136 14.11 -12.05 -17.33
C ARG A 136 12.89 -12.84 -17.78
N VAL A 137 11.73 -12.20 -17.87
CA VAL A 137 10.47 -12.79 -18.39
C VAL A 137 10.67 -13.22 -19.84
N ARG A 138 11.27 -12.38 -20.70
CA ARG A 138 11.61 -12.73 -22.10
C ARG A 138 12.46 -13.98 -22.14
N ARG A 139 13.52 -14.06 -21.34
CA ARG A 139 14.41 -15.25 -21.30
C ARG A 139 13.66 -16.51 -20.86
N ALA A 140 12.77 -16.41 -19.87
CA ALA A 140 11.97 -17.54 -19.42
C ALA A 140 11.03 -18.04 -20.53
N VAL A 141 10.38 -17.14 -21.26
CA VAL A 141 9.54 -17.47 -22.42
C VAL A 141 10.36 -18.09 -23.56
N ASP A 142 11.50 -17.49 -23.93
CA ASP A 142 12.35 -17.95 -25.04
C ASP A 142 12.97 -19.32 -24.75
N ALA A 143 13.15 -19.67 -23.47
CA ALA A 143 13.61 -20.99 -23.07
C ALA A 143 12.55 -22.12 -23.38
N VAL A 144 11.28 -21.76 -23.50
CA VAL A 144 10.18 -22.68 -23.82
C VAL A 144 9.90 -22.68 -25.32
N THR A 145 9.77 -21.49 -25.92
CA THR A 145 9.46 -21.33 -27.34
C THR A 145 9.96 -20.00 -27.90
N THR A 146 10.51 -20.05 -29.10
CA THR A 146 10.88 -18.88 -29.93
C THR A 146 10.03 -18.79 -31.19
N ASP A 147 9.25 -19.84 -31.50
CA ASP A 147 8.49 -19.96 -32.74
C ASP A 147 7.05 -19.43 -32.63
N HIS A 148 6.62 -19.12 -31.40
CA HIS A 148 5.31 -18.57 -31.12
C HIS A 148 5.41 -17.09 -30.75
N PRO A 149 4.52 -16.23 -31.27
CA PRO A 149 4.57 -14.79 -31.02
C PRO A 149 4.08 -14.47 -29.60
N ILE A 150 4.99 -14.22 -28.67
CA ILE A 150 4.70 -13.75 -27.31
C ILE A 150 5.45 -12.43 -27.11
N ALA A 151 4.71 -11.35 -26.98
CA ALA A 151 5.27 -10.04 -26.65
C ALA A 151 5.36 -9.84 -25.14
N ILE A 152 6.31 -9.01 -24.70
CA ILE A 152 6.48 -8.65 -23.28
C ILE A 152 6.33 -7.15 -23.13
N ALA A 153 5.55 -6.73 -22.13
CA ALA A 153 5.40 -5.33 -21.76
C ALA A 153 5.43 -5.14 -20.24
N SER A 154 5.78 -3.93 -19.81
CA SER A 154 5.67 -3.47 -18.43
C SER A 154 4.58 -2.42 -18.35
N ASN A 155 3.64 -2.58 -17.42
CA ASN A 155 2.60 -1.59 -17.16
C ASN A 155 2.42 -1.43 -15.65
N PRO A 156 3.36 -0.74 -15.00
CA PRO A 156 3.30 -0.54 -13.57
C PRO A 156 2.06 0.27 -13.17
N GLU A 157 1.50 -0.06 -12.00
CA GLU A 157 0.37 0.65 -11.42
C GLU A 157 0.84 1.74 -10.44
N PHE A 158 -0.03 2.72 -10.20
CA PHE A 158 0.20 3.80 -9.24
C PHE A 158 -0.99 3.98 -8.32
N LEU A 159 -1.61 2.87 -7.95
CA LEU A 159 -2.82 2.83 -7.13
C LEU A 159 -2.49 3.11 -5.66
N ARG A 160 -3.43 3.74 -4.99
CA ARG A 160 -3.40 3.91 -3.53
C ARG A 160 -4.49 3.02 -2.93
N GLU A 161 -4.12 2.05 -2.11
CA GLU A 161 -5.10 1.28 -1.33
C GLU A 161 -6.07 2.22 -0.61
N GLY A 162 -7.35 1.90 -0.56
CA GLY A 162 -8.41 2.78 -0.06
C GLY A 162 -8.91 3.85 -1.05
N PHE A 163 -8.24 3.99 -2.20
CA PHE A 163 -8.61 4.85 -3.32
C PHE A 163 -8.31 4.17 -4.68
N ALA A 164 -8.04 2.86 -4.67
CA ALA A 164 -7.54 2.15 -5.84
C ALA A 164 -8.57 2.09 -6.98
N VAL A 165 -9.86 2.02 -6.66
CA VAL A 165 -10.93 2.09 -7.67
C VAL A 165 -10.92 3.46 -8.35
N GLU A 166 -10.86 4.56 -7.58
CA GLU A 166 -10.79 5.91 -8.13
C GLU A 166 -9.53 6.13 -8.98
N ASP A 167 -8.37 5.72 -8.45
CA ASP A 167 -7.08 5.85 -9.12
C ASP A 167 -7.01 5.00 -10.41
N THR A 168 -7.72 3.87 -10.48
CA THR A 168 -7.82 3.06 -11.71
C THR A 168 -8.77 3.69 -12.70
N MET A 169 -9.95 4.15 -12.27
CA MET A 169 -10.97 4.73 -13.14
C MET A 169 -10.58 6.12 -13.68
N LYS A 170 -9.72 6.85 -12.95
CA LYS A 170 -9.24 8.19 -13.31
C LYS A 170 -7.76 8.35 -12.97
N PRO A 171 -6.86 7.59 -13.63
CA PRO A 171 -5.45 7.63 -13.33
C PRO A 171 -4.84 9.01 -13.65
N GLU A 172 -4.00 9.56 -12.78
CA GLU A 172 -3.25 10.79 -13.07
C GLU A 172 -2.30 10.60 -14.27
N ARG A 173 -1.88 9.38 -14.52
CA ARG A 173 -1.08 8.94 -15.69
C ARG A 173 -1.14 7.43 -15.85
N VAL A 174 -0.87 6.98 -17.05
CA VAL A 174 -0.60 5.58 -17.38
C VAL A 174 0.83 5.47 -17.92
N VAL A 175 1.59 4.46 -17.50
CA VAL A 175 2.93 4.17 -18.00
C VAL A 175 2.91 2.82 -18.70
N ILE A 176 3.37 2.79 -19.94
CA ILE A 176 3.47 1.60 -20.78
C ILE A 176 4.92 1.43 -21.22
N GLY A 177 5.55 0.34 -20.82
CA GLY A 177 6.89 -0.05 -21.21
C GLY A 177 6.83 -1.10 -22.31
N THR A 178 7.10 -0.71 -23.55
CA THR A 178 7.21 -1.63 -24.69
C THR A 178 7.94 -0.97 -25.84
N ARG A 179 8.63 -1.79 -26.66
CA ARG A 179 9.25 -1.38 -27.91
C ARG A 179 8.47 -1.83 -29.14
N GLU A 180 7.39 -2.60 -28.95
CA GLU A 180 6.59 -3.18 -30.04
C GLU A 180 5.37 -2.29 -30.32
N ASP A 181 5.26 -1.75 -31.53
CA ASP A 181 4.21 -0.80 -31.92
C ASP A 181 2.80 -1.38 -31.74
N HIS A 182 2.57 -2.64 -32.12
CA HIS A 182 1.27 -3.27 -31.96
C HIS A 182 0.85 -3.44 -30.49
N VAL A 183 1.82 -3.70 -29.58
CA VAL A 183 1.58 -3.78 -28.13
C VAL A 183 1.21 -2.42 -27.58
N ARG A 184 1.96 -1.37 -28.02
CA ARG A 184 1.66 0.01 -27.69
C ARG A 184 0.23 0.38 -28.05
N GLU A 185 -0.18 0.09 -29.29
CA GLU A 185 -1.51 0.42 -29.79
C GLU A 185 -2.62 -0.28 -28.99
N LEU A 186 -2.48 -1.58 -28.71
CA LEU A 186 -3.45 -2.34 -27.92
C LEU A 186 -3.56 -1.85 -26.49
N LEU A 187 -2.45 -1.55 -25.83
CA LEU A 187 -2.46 -1.04 -24.46
C LEU A 187 -2.98 0.41 -24.40
N CYS A 188 -2.67 1.26 -25.38
CA CYS A 188 -3.25 2.60 -25.45
C CYS A 188 -4.76 2.56 -25.66
N ASP A 189 -5.28 1.69 -26.56
CA ASP A 189 -6.72 1.51 -26.79
C ASP A 189 -7.44 0.99 -25.51
N LEU A 190 -6.81 0.05 -24.79
CA LEU A 190 -7.34 -0.43 -23.49
C LEU A 190 -7.49 0.68 -22.47
N TYR A 191 -6.53 1.62 -22.41
CA TYR A 191 -6.53 2.71 -21.42
C TYR A 191 -7.27 3.98 -21.87
N GLU A 192 -7.66 4.10 -23.14
CA GLU A 192 -8.36 5.29 -23.66
C GLU A 192 -9.58 5.71 -22.82
N PRO A 193 -10.47 4.80 -22.38
CA PRO A 193 -11.64 5.18 -21.57
C PRO A 193 -11.27 5.80 -20.22
N PHE A 194 -10.12 5.44 -19.64
CA PHE A 194 -9.67 5.88 -18.32
C PHE A 194 -9.00 7.26 -18.35
N VAL A 195 -8.46 7.66 -19.49
CA VAL A 195 -7.73 8.94 -19.68
C VAL A 195 -8.51 9.94 -20.52
N SER A 196 -9.79 9.74 -20.72
CA SER A 196 -10.69 10.62 -21.49
C SER A 196 -10.74 12.06 -20.96
N ASN A 197 -10.29 12.31 -19.73
CA ASN A 197 -10.12 13.61 -19.10
C ASN A 197 -8.85 14.37 -19.53
N GLY A 198 -8.04 13.80 -20.43
CA GLY A 198 -6.79 14.39 -20.94
C GLY A 198 -5.53 14.04 -20.15
N ASN A 199 -5.60 13.12 -19.19
CA ASN A 199 -4.42 12.63 -18.49
C ASN A 199 -3.51 11.83 -19.44
N PRO A 200 -2.17 11.91 -19.28
CA PRO A 200 -1.23 11.36 -20.26
C PRO A 200 -1.08 9.85 -20.16
N ILE A 201 -0.86 9.21 -21.31
CA ILE A 201 -0.24 7.89 -21.43
C ILE A 201 1.21 8.08 -21.85
N PHE A 202 2.14 7.68 -21.00
CA PHE A 202 3.57 7.69 -21.31
C PHE A 202 4.00 6.32 -21.83
N VAL A 203 4.51 6.31 -23.07
CA VAL A 203 5.10 5.12 -23.67
C VAL A 203 6.61 5.23 -23.66
N MET A 204 7.28 4.20 -23.16
CA MET A 204 8.73 4.14 -23.03
C MET A 204 9.21 2.70 -23.18
N ASP A 205 10.51 2.43 -23.04
CA ASP A 205 11.01 1.06 -22.98
C ASP A 205 10.65 0.40 -21.61
N GLU A 206 10.70 -0.92 -21.56
CA GLU A 206 10.28 -1.71 -20.41
C GLU A 206 11.08 -1.36 -19.15
N LYS A 207 12.41 -1.19 -19.26
CA LYS A 207 13.28 -0.86 -18.12
C LYS A 207 12.98 0.54 -17.57
N SER A 208 12.74 1.50 -18.43
CA SER A 208 12.34 2.85 -18.02
C SER A 208 11.00 2.85 -17.30
N ALA A 209 10.05 2.03 -17.74
CA ALA A 209 8.75 1.87 -17.06
C ALA A 209 8.92 1.24 -15.67
N GLU A 210 9.73 0.19 -15.53
CA GLU A 210 10.06 -0.47 -14.26
C GLU A 210 10.69 0.55 -13.28
N VAL A 211 11.74 1.27 -13.70
CA VAL A 211 12.40 2.29 -12.85
C VAL A 211 11.44 3.43 -12.49
N THR A 212 10.53 3.82 -13.38
CA THR A 212 9.57 4.90 -13.11
C THR A 212 8.69 4.60 -11.90
N LYS A 213 8.28 3.35 -11.72
CA LYS A 213 7.49 2.92 -10.55
C LYS A 213 8.31 3.00 -9.27
N ASP A 214 9.51 2.40 -9.26
CA ASP A 214 10.38 2.40 -8.09
C ASP A 214 10.78 3.83 -7.68
N ALA A 215 11.13 4.66 -8.66
CA ALA A 215 11.48 6.06 -8.44
C ALA A 215 10.31 6.86 -7.86
N ALA A 216 9.08 6.66 -8.37
CA ALA A 216 7.90 7.35 -7.86
C ALA A 216 7.63 7.00 -6.39
N ASN A 217 7.64 5.71 -6.04
CA ASN A 217 7.40 5.26 -4.66
C ASN A 217 8.52 5.72 -3.71
N SER A 218 9.79 5.61 -4.12
CA SER A 218 10.92 6.08 -3.32
C SER A 218 10.92 7.58 -3.13
N PHE A 219 10.49 8.37 -4.12
CA PHE A 219 10.37 9.82 -3.97
C PHE A 219 9.25 10.21 -3.01
N LEU A 220 8.11 9.52 -3.04
CA LEU A 220 7.03 9.75 -2.07
C LEU A 220 7.46 9.38 -0.64
N ALA A 221 8.18 8.26 -0.46
CA ALA A 221 8.79 7.87 0.80
C ALA A 221 9.81 8.91 1.28
N THR A 222 10.62 9.47 0.36
CA THR A 222 11.58 10.55 0.66
C THR A 222 10.88 11.77 1.25
N LYS A 223 9.74 12.18 0.70
CA LYS A 223 8.97 13.33 1.23
C LYS A 223 8.52 13.10 2.67
N ILE A 224 8.05 11.90 2.98
CA ILE A 224 7.62 11.54 4.35
C ILE A 224 8.82 11.51 5.30
N SER A 225 9.90 10.81 4.94
CA SER A 225 11.10 10.72 5.77
C SER A 225 11.77 12.07 5.96
N PHE A 226 11.83 12.93 4.93
CA PHE A 226 12.32 14.29 5.08
C PHE A 226 11.55 15.09 6.14
N MET A 227 10.23 14.99 6.15
CA MET A 227 9.40 15.67 7.16
C MET A 227 9.57 15.06 8.55
N ASN A 228 9.78 13.75 8.64
CA ASN A 228 10.03 13.06 9.89
C ASN A 228 11.41 13.43 10.48
N ASP A 229 12.44 13.50 9.64
CA ASP A 229 13.77 13.95 10.05
C ASP A 229 13.75 15.42 10.51
N LEU A 230 13.10 16.28 9.72
CA LEU A 230 12.90 17.70 10.11
C LEU A 230 12.09 17.83 11.40
N SER A 231 11.12 16.93 11.66
CA SER A 231 10.34 16.95 12.91
C SER A 231 11.22 16.77 14.14
N ALA A 232 12.29 15.96 14.03
CA ALA A 232 13.28 15.76 15.09
C ALA A 232 14.00 17.08 15.45
N TYR A 233 14.42 17.79 14.41
CA TYR A 233 15.05 19.09 14.59
C TYR A 233 14.08 20.11 15.20
N CYS A 234 12.83 20.17 14.72
CA CYS A 234 11.81 21.07 15.24
C CYS A 234 11.57 20.87 16.75
N GLU A 235 11.50 19.61 17.21
CA GLU A 235 11.38 19.29 18.65
C GLU A 235 12.55 19.84 19.48
N THR A 236 13.77 19.84 18.91
CA THR A 236 14.97 20.31 19.60
C THR A 236 15.01 21.83 19.75
N VAL A 237 14.44 22.55 18.78
CA VAL A 237 14.48 24.03 18.73
C VAL A 237 13.14 24.68 19.06
N ASP A 238 12.18 23.91 19.60
CA ASP A 238 10.84 24.35 20.01
C ASP A 238 10.03 25.02 18.90
N VAL A 239 10.09 24.42 17.70
CA VAL A 239 9.35 24.85 16.50
C VAL A 239 8.20 23.89 16.21
N ASP A 240 7.04 24.42 15.82
CA ASP A 240 5.92 23.61 15.37
C ASP A 240 6.10 23.24 13.89
N ILE A 241 6.33 21.94 13.63
CA ILE A 241 6.50 21.38 12.28
C ILE A 241 5.28 21.60 11.37
N GLU A 242 4.08 21.76 11.94
CA GLU A 242 2.87 22.01 11.15
C GLU A 242 2.94 23.37 10.44
N ASN A 243 3.44 24.41 11.11
CA ASN A 243 3.66 25.72 10.48
C ASN A 243 4.71 25.64 9.37
N VAL A 244 5.77 24.86 9.58
CA VAL A 244 6.81 24.62 8.56
C VAL A 244 6.19 23.86 7.36
N ARG A 245 5.40 22.80 7.63
CA ARG A 245 4.70 22.03 6.61
C ARG A 245 3.78 22.89 5.76
N LEU A 246 2.99 23.75 6.38
CA LEU A 246 2.09 24.67 5.68
C LEU A 246 2.89 25.68 4.83
N GLY A 247 3.97 26.21 5.38
CA GLY A 247 4.85 27.14 4.68
C GLY A 247 5.46 26.52 3.41
N ILE A 248 6.18 25.42 3.54
CA ILE A 248 6.84 24.78 2.39
C ILE A 248 5.83 24.16 1.41
N GLY A 249 4.71 23.61 1.91
CA GLY A 249 3.68 23.00 1.09
C GLY A 249 2.87 23.99 0.25
N SER A 250 2.96 25.29 0.53
CA SER A 250 2.34 26.34 -0.28
C SER A 250 3.08 26.57 -1.60
N ASP A 251 4.35 26.19 -1.70
CA ASP A 251 5.11 26.22 -2.95
C ASP A 251 4.65 25.08 -3.87
N SER A 252 4.16 25.42 -5.07
CA SER A 252 3.66 24.44 -6.05
C SER A 252 4.74 23.44 -6.51
N ARG A 253 6.02 23.79 -6.42
CA ARG A 253 7.17 22.92 -6.75
C ARG A 253 7.34 21.81 -5.73
N ILE A 254 6.90 22.00 -4.48
CA ILE A 254 6.91 21.01 -3.39
C ILE A 254 5.56 20.32 -3.29
N GLY A 255 4.47 21.09 -3.22
CA GLY A 255 3.12 20.62 -3.10
C GLY A 255 2.77 20.11 -1.70
N LYS A 256 1.47 19.98 -1.44
CA LYS A 256 0.92 19.67 -0.10
C LYS A 256 0.86 18.18 0.25
N ARG A 257 1.02 17.29 -0.74
CA ARG A 257 0.86 15.85 -0.56
C ARG A 257 2.16 15.19 -0.10
N PHE A 258 2.06 14.18 0.75
CA PHE A 258 3.18 13.37 1.28
C PHE A 258 4.21 14.13 2.13
N ILE A 259 3.85 15.29 2.66
CA ILE A 259 4.68 16.08 3.58
C ILE A 259 4.06 16.15 4.99
N PHE A 260 3.42 15.08 5.44
CA PHE A 260 2.85 14.97 6.79
C PHE A 260 3.82 14.19 7.69
N PRO A 261 4.38 14.82 8.75
CA PRO A 261 5.19 14.09 9.72
C PRO A 261 4.29 13.17 10.57
N GLY A 262 4.86 12.08 11.04
CA GLY A 262 4.16 11.12 11.87
C GLY A 262 5.07 9.98 12.33
N VAL A 263 4.49 8.85 12.75
CA VAL A 263 5.25 7.68 13.23
C VAL A 263 6.03 6.94 12.14
N GLY A 264 6.01 7.39 10.90
CA GLY A 264 6.61 6.69 9.75
C GLY A 264 5.57 6.11 8.80
N TYR A 265 6.07 5.59 7.67
CA TYR A 265 5.27 4.91 6.67
C TYR A 265 5.36 3.38 6.83
N GLY A 266 4.33 2.70 6.33
CA GLY A 266 4.22 1.25 6.24
C GLY A 266 3.50 0.86 4.96
N GLY A 267 2.81 -0.28 5.01
CA GLY A 267 2.06 -0.84 3.88
C GLY A 267 2.90 -1.75 3.00
N SER A 268 2.25 -2.36 2.05
CA SER A 268 2.83 -3.37 1.16
C SER A 268 3.79 -2.83 0.10
N CYS A 269 3.79 -1.51 -0.14
CA CYS A 269 4.50 -0.93 -1.28
C CYS A 269 5.79 -0.22 -0.83
N PHE A 270 5.70 0.89 -0.06
CA PHE A 270 6.86 1.73 0.23
C PHE A 270 8.03 0.98 0.87
N PRO A 271 7.86 0.19 1.95
CA PRO A 271 8.98 -0.49 2.56
C PRO A 271 9.65 -1.48 1.60
N LYS A 272 8.85 -2.22 0.83
CA LYS A 272 9.34 -3.20 -0.14
C LYS A 272 10.07 -2.56 -1.31
N ASP A 273 9.47 -1.53 -1.93
CA ASP A 273 9.98 -0.91 -3.16
C ASP A 273 11.24 -0.08 -2.88
N VAL A 274 11.31 0.61 -1.73
CA VAL A 274 12.51 1.31 -1.27
C VAL A 274 13.66 0.32 -1.08
N LYS A 275 13.45 -0.79 -0.38
CA LYS A 275 14.47 -1.84 -0.17
C LYS A 275 14.91 -2.47 -1.49
N ALA A 276 13.97 -2.79 -2.39
CA ALA A 276 14.27 -3.36 -3.70
C ALA A 276 15.11 -2.41 -4.58
N LEU A 277 14.81 -1.11 -4.56
CA LEU A 277 15.60 -0.11 -5.28
C LEU A 277 17.01 0.05 -4.69
N ILE A 278 17.15 0.07 -3.36
CA ILE A 278 18.47 0.10 -2.68
C ILE A 278 19.29 -1.12 -3.08
N HIS A 279 18.70 -2.32 -3.03
CA HIS A 279 19.39 -3.57 -3.40
C HIS A 279 19.83 -3.55 -4.87
N SER A 280 18.92 -3.25 -5.79
CA SER A 280 19.18 -3.19 -7.22
C SER A 280 20.27 -2.17 -7.58
N ALA A 281 20.28 -1.01 -6.93
CA ALA A 281 21.31 0.02 -7.13
C ALA A 281 22.69 -0.43 -6.62
N ARG A 282 22.73 -1.14 -5.48
CA ARG A 282 23.97 -1.73 -4.95
C ARG A 282 24.54 -2.81 -5.87
N GLU A 283 23.69 -3.71 -6.38
CA GLU A 283 24.10 -4.71 -7.40
C GLU A 283 24.66 -4.06 -8.65
N ALA A 284 24.09 -2.93 -9.09
CA ALA A 284 24.60 -2.15 -10.22
C ALA A 284 25.87 -1.35 -9.89
N GLY A 285 26.41 -1.42 -8.68
CA GLY A 285 27.59 -0.67 -8.25
C GLY A 285 27.37 0.83 -8.05
N THR A 286 26.11 1.28 -7.95
CA THR A 286 25.74 2.71 -7.82
C THR A 286 24.78 2.90 -6.65
N PRO A 287 25.25 2.91 -5.39
CA PRO A 287 24.39 3.04 -4.21
C PRO A 287 23.58 4.34 -4.22
N MET A 288 22.30 4.25 -3.89
CA MET A 288 21.37 5.38 -3.82
C MET A 288 21.31 5.95 -2.39
N ARG A 289 22.29 6.81 -2.05
CA ARG A 289 22.49 7.35 -0.69
C ARG A 289 21.25 8.03 -0.10
N ILE A 290 20.47 8.76 -0.91
CA ILE A 290 19.24 9.42 -0.44
C ILE A 290 18.20 8.37 -0.03
N VAL A 291 18.02 7.34 -0.85
CA VAL A 291 17.01 6.29 -0.58
C VAL A 291 17.42 5.42 0.62
N GLU A 292 18.72 5.17 0.81
CA GLU A 292 19.24 4.53 2.02
C GLU A 292 18.95 5.35 3.28
N ALA A 293 19.19 6.67 3.24
CA ALA A 293 18.86 7.56 4.35
C ALA A 293 17.35 7.61 4.64
N VAL A 294 16.50 7.53 3.61
CA VAL A 294 15.04 7.47 3.77
C VAL A 294 14.60 6.28 4.59
N GLU A 295 15.16 5.10 4.34
CA GLU A 295 14.87 3.87 5.09
C GLU A 295 15.35 3.98 6.54
N ASP A 296 16.56 4.49 6.77
CA ASP A 296 17.13 4.68 8.10
C ASP A 296 16.27 5.65 8.93
N VAL A 297 15.84 6.77 8.34
CA VAL A 297 14.95 7.74 9.01
C VAL A 297 13.60 7.12 9.34
N ASN A 298 13.01 6.34 8.42
CA ASN A 298 11.72 5.69 8.67
C ASN A 298 11.81 4.69 9.84
N HIS A 299 12.92 3.96 9.91
CA HIS A 299 13.16 3.02 10.99
C HIS A 299 13.31 3.73 12.34
N THR A 300 14.18 4.76 12.42
CA THR A 300 14.48 5.54 13.63
C THR A 300 13.28 6.34 14.12
N GLN A 301 12.42 6.79 13.22
CA GLN A 301 11.25 7.60 13.57
C GLN A 301 10.28 6.86 14.50
N ILE A 302 10.03 5.59 14.22
CA ILE A 302 9.14 4.77 15.07
C ILE A 302 9.76 4.59 16.46
N GLU A 303 11.07 4.35 16.53
CA GLU A 303 11.81 4.21 17.80
C GLU A 303 11.79 5.50 18.63
N ARG A 304 11.94 6.65 17.96
CA ARG A 304 11.80 7.96 18.63
C ARG A 304 10.41 8.15 19.22
N PHE A 305 9.36 7.80 18.48
CA PHE A 305 7.98 7.90 18.97
C PHE A 305 7.77 6.99 20.18
N ILE A 306 8.18 5.74 20.13
CA ILE A 306 8.14 4.80 21.26
C ILE A 306 8.95 5.34 22.45
N GLY A 307 10.14 5.87 22.19
CA GLY A 307 10.99 6.47 23.22
C GLY A 307 10.31 7.64 23.95
N ARG A 308 9.49 8.46 23.26
CA ARG A 308 8.69 9.53 23.91
C ARG A 308 7.59 8.94 24.81
N VAL A 309 6.92 7.87 24.37
CA VAL A 309 5.93 7.15 25.21
C VAL A 309 6.60 6.66 26.49
N LEU A 310 7.71 5.94 26.37
CA LEU A 310 8.45 5.38 27.52
C LEU A 310 9.04 6.45 28.41
N LYS A 311 9.52 7.56 27.85
CA LYS A 311 10.03 8.70 28.64
C LYS A 311 8.95 9.29 29.55
N ARG A 312 7.70 9.40 29.05
CA ARG A 312 6.59 9.97 29.83
C ARG A 312 5.94 8.95 30.76
N MET A 313 5.78 7.71 30.33
CA MET A 313 5.04 6.68 31.08
C MET A 313 5.94 5.88 32.04
N GLY A 314 7.23 5.83 31.77
CA GLY A 314 8.22 5.01 32.47
C GLY A 314 8.68 3.83 31.61
N PRO A 315 9.86 3.24 31.94
CA PRO A 315 10.42 2.13 31.15
C PRO A 315 9.73 0.78 31.45
N ASP A 316 8.99 0.65 32.54
CA ASP A 316 8.16 -0.51 32.90
C ASP A 316 6.70 -0.08 32.97
N LEU A 317 5.87 -0.67 32.10
CA LEU A 317 4.46 -0.35 31.98
C LEU A 317 3.58 -1.39 32.67
N HIS A 318 4.16 -2.19 33.57
CA HIS A 318 3.42 -3.24 34.28
C HIS A 318 2.19 -2.68 35.00
N GLY A 319 1.03 -3.29 34.72
CA GLY A 319 -0.27 -2.87 35.27
C GLY A 319 -0.90 -1.67 34.56
N MET A 320 -0.21 -0.97 33.67
CA MET A 320 -0.79 0.12 32.88
C MET A 320 -1.61 -0.41 31.72
N ARG A 321 -2.76 0.22 31.46
CA ARG A 321 -3.61 -0.03 30.32
C ARG A 321 -3.35 1.03 29.25
N ILE A 322 -2.91 0.57 28.07
CA ILE A 322 -2.63 1.47 26.95
C ILE A 322 -3.61 1.18 25.82
N ALA A 323 -4.38 2.20 25.46
CA ALA A 323 -5.28 2.16 24.29
C ALA A 323 -4.51 2.52 23.03
N VAL A 324 -4.67 1.74 21.95
CA VAL A 324 -4.09 2.02 20.64
C VAL A 324 -5.19 2.12 19.59
N TRP A 325 -5.30 3.28 18.96
CA TRP A 325 -6.22 3.54 17.86
C TRP A 325 -5.47 3.53 16.52
N GLY A 326 -5.94 2.68 15.63
CA GLY A 326 -5.39 2.51 14.29
C GLY A 326 -4.35 1.40 14.22
N LEU A 327 -4.64 0.40 13.40
CA LEU A 327 -3.84 -0.81 13.18
C LEU A 327 -3.44 -0.97 11.73
N ALA A 328 -4.32 -0.56 10.79
CA ALA A 328 -3.98 -0.46 9.38
C ALA A 328 -2.88 0.60 9.18
N PHE A 329 -2.03 0.43 8.18
CA PHE A 329 -0.92 1.36 7.93
C PHE A 329 -1.38 2.77 7.52
N LYS A 330 -2.62 2.90 7.05
CA LYS A 330 -3.33 4.15 6.73
C LYS A 330 -4.85 3.95 6.75
N PRO A 331 -5.67 5.01 6.68
CA PRO A 331 -7.12 4.90 6.58
C PRO A 331 -7.62 4.22 5.29
N ASN A 332 -8.86 3.71 5.34
CA ASN A 332 -9.60 3.13 4.22
C ASN A 332 -9.00 1.83 3.65
N THR A 333 -8.26 1.09 4.46
CA THR A 333 -7.75 -0.25 4.14
C THR A 333 -7.71 -1.12 5.39
N ASP A 334 -7.73 -2.43 5.21
CA ASP A 334 -7.50 -3.43 6.26
C ASP A 334 -6.06 -3.96 6.26
N ASP A 335 -5.18 -3.40 5.40
CA ASP A 335 -3.79 -3.84 5.26
C ASP A 335 -2.94 -3.44 6.47
N ILE A 336 -2.38 -4.46 7.13
CA ILE A 336 -1.54 -4.34 8.32
C ILE A 336 -0.05 -4.57 8.04
N ARG A 337 0.34 -4.85 6.80
CA ARG A 337 1.72 -5.15 6.44
C ARG A 337 2.63 -3.96 6.71
N GLU A 338 3.73 -4.19 7.41
CA GLU A 338 4.69 -3.14 7.80
C GLU A 338 4.05 -1.91 8.48
N ALA A 339 2.84 -2.07 9.05
CA ALA A 339 2.16 -0.96 9.71
C ALA A 339 2.92 -0.55 10.98
N PRO A 340 3.21 0.75 11.18
CA PRO A 340 3.90 1.26 12.37
C PRO A 340 3.25 0.86 13.70
N ALA A 341 1.93 0.65 13.69
CA ALA A 341 1.15 0.22 14.86
C ALA A 341 1.71 -1.05 15.51
N PHE A 342 2.21 -2.01 14.70
CA PHE A 342 2.70 -3.27 15.24
C PHE A 342 4.02 -3.11 15.99
N ARG A 343 4.92 -2.26 15.50
CA ARG A 343 6.16 -1.94 16.25
C ARG A 343 5.85 -1.21 17.56
N VAL A 344 4.84 -0.35 17.55
CA VAL A 344 4.36 0.33 18.78
C VAL A 344 3.77 -0.70 19.74
N ILE A 345 2.88 -1.59 19.27
CA ILE A 345 2.26 -2.62 20.10
C ILE A 345 3.31 -3.61 20.65
N ASP A 346 4.22 -4.09 19.80
CA ASP A 346 5.29 -5.01 20.22
C ASP A 346 6.13 -4.36 21.35
N ALA A 347 6.55 -3.10 21.19
CA ALA A 347 7.28 -2.40 22.23
C ALA A 347 6.48 -2.21 23.53
N LEU A 348 5.18 -1.91 23.46
CA LEU A 348 4.33 -1.79 24.65
C LEU A 348 4.19 -3.12 25.40
N VAL A 349 4.02 -4.22 24.65
CA VAL A 349 3.95 -5.59 25.21
C VAL A 349 5.29 -5.99 25.83
N ASP A 350 6.41 -5.70 25.19
CA ASP A 350 7.77 -5.98 25.69
C ASP A 350 8.05 -5.20 26.99
N HIS A 351 7.42 -4.02 27.16
CA HIS A 351 7.46 -3.21 28.38
C HIS A 351 6.32 -3.54 29.37
N HIS A 352 5.65 -4.67 29.21
CA HIS A 352 4.62 -5.25 30.10
C HIS A 352 3.30 -4.47 30.19
N ALA A 353 2.95 -3.65 29.19
CA ALA A 353 1.66 -2.96 29.15
C ALA A 353 0.51 -3.92 28.87
N ASN A 354 -0.67 -3.64 29.44
CA ASN A 354 -1.93 -4.24 29.01
C ASN A 354 -2.48 -3.44 27.82
N VAL A 355 -2.27 -3.92 26.61
CA VAL A 355 -2.63 -3.22 25.38
C VAL A 355 -4.07 -3.57 24.97
N THR A 356 -4.88 -2.53 24.73
CA THR A 356 -6.23 -2.67 24.12
C THR A 356 -6.22 -1.91 22.79
N VAL A 357 -6.71 -2.54 21.73
CA VAL A 357 -6.64 -1.96 20.38
C VAL A 357 -8.02 -1.76 19.76
N TYR A 358 -8.11 -0.79 18.84
CA TYR A 358 -9.27 -0.60 17.98
C TYR A 358 -8.85 -0.06 16.60
N ASP A 359 -9.46 -0.62 15.57
CA ASP A 359 -9.38 -0.15 14.19
C ASP A 359 -10.71 -0.45 13.47
N PRO A 360 -11.23 0.40 12.59
CA PRO A 360 -12.48 0.15 11.88
C PRO A 360 -12.49 -1.11 11.02
N GLU A 361 -11.35 -1.45 10.38
CA GLU A 361 -11.29 -2.50 9.37
C GLU A 361 -10.25 -3.59 9.68
N ALA A 362 -9.14 -3.25 10.34
CA ALA A 362 -7.99 -4.15 10.48
C ALA A 362 -8.02 -5.07 11.72
N MET A 363 -9.12 -5.09 12.50
CA MET A 363 -9.23 -5.89 13.73
C MET A 363 -9.04 -7.38 13.49
N ARG A 364 -9.67 -7.94 12.45
CA ARG A 364 -9.59 -9.37 12.13
C ARG A 364 -8.16 -9.79 11.76
N ASN A 365 -7.50 -8.98 10.92
CA ASN A 365 -6.13 -9.24 10.49
C ASN A 365 -5.16 -9.16 11.67
N THR A 366 -5.36 -8.19 12.58
CA THR A 366 -4.58 -8.04 13.81
C THR A 366 -4.79 -9.21 14.77
N GLN A 367 -6.03 -9.69 14.93
CA GLN A 367 -6.32 -10.84 15.78
C GLN A 367 -5.63 -12.12 15.29
N SER A 368 -5.52 -12.28 13.98
CA SER A 368 -4.78 -13.41 13.38
C SER A 368 -3.27 -13.37 13.74
N ARG A 369 -2.69 -12.18 14.02
CA ARG A 369 -1.29 -12.00 14.40
C ARG A 369 -1.03 -12.17 15.90
N TYR A 370 -1.86 -11.55 16.75
CA TYR A 370 -1.59 -11.47 18.20
C TYR A 370 -2.41 -12.43 19.04
N GLY A 371 -3.49 -13.04 18.50
CA GLY A 371 -4.38 -13.87 19.30
C GLY A 371 -4.86 -13.14 20.54
N ASP A 372 -4.64 -13.75 21.72
CA ASP A 372 -5.06 -13.23 23.02
C ASP A 372 -3.95 -12.45 23.77
N VAL A 373 -2.84 -12.11 23.11
CA VAL A 373 -1.74 -11.34 23.72
C VAL A 373 -2.17 -9.91 24.04
N ILE A 374 -3.10 -9.36 23.24
CA ILE A 374 -3.67 -8.02 23.39
C ILE A 374 -5.21 -8.11 23.45
N ALA A 375 -5.86 -7.07 23.94
CA ALA A 375 -7.31 -6.97 23.99
C ALA A 375 -7.88 -6.21 22.79
N TYR A 376 -9.07 -6.58 22.34
CA TYR A 376 -9.76 -6.02 21.17
C TYR A 376 -11.05 -5.34 21.60
N ALA A 377 -11.17 -4.05 21.34
CA ALA A 377 -12.36 -3.29 21.70
C ALA A 377 -13.37 -3.25 20.55
N SER A 378 -14.65 -3.13 20.87
CA SER A 378 -15.74 -3.04 19.90
C SER A 378 -15.95 -1.61 19.33
N SER A 379 -15.29 -0.61 19.92
CA SER A 379 -15.33 0.78 19.46
C SER A 379 -14.14 1.55 20.01
N MET A 380 -13.85 2.71 19.40
CA MET A 380 -12.79 3.60 19.88
C MET A 380 -12.99 4.05 21.33
N TYR A 381 -14.23 4.27 21.76
CA TYR A 381 -14.54 4.67 23.15
C TYR A 381 -14.34 3.50 24.13
N ALA A 382 -14.79 2.29 23.78
CA ALA A 382 -14.54 1.09 24.60
C ALA A 382 -13.03 0.79 24.70
N CYS A 383 -12.25 1.10 23.67
CA CYS A 383 -10.80 0.96 23.69
C CYS A 383 -10.16 1.91 24.73
N ALA A 384 -10.68 3.12 24.87
CA ALA A 384 -10.16 4.13 25.82
C ALA A 384 -10.59 3.88 27.28
N GLU A 385 -11.51 2.96 27.55
CA GLU A 385 -12.07 2.73 28.88
C GLU A 385 -11.03 2.20 29.86
N GLY A 386 -10.78 2.97 30.93
CA GLY A 386 -9.77 2.65 31.94
C GLY A 386 -8.33 2.74 31.45
N ALA A 387 -8.07 3.37 30.30
CA ALA A 387 -6.71 3.53 29.78
C ALA A 387 -5.91 4.59 30.54
N ASP A 388 -4.62 4.32 30.78
CA ASP A 388 -3.68 5.26 31.36
C ASP A 388 -3.05 6.16 30.28
N ALA A 389 -3.06 5.74 29.02
CA ALA A 389 -2.72 6.57 27.86
C ALA A 389 -3.47 6.06 26.61
N LEU A 390 -3.71 6.97 25.68
CA LEU A 390 -4.19 6.70 24.33
C LEU A 390 -3.07 7.00 23.32
N ILE A 391 -2.82 6.05 22.43
CA ILE A 391 -1.87 6.20 21.32
C ILE A 391 -2.62 6.15 20.00
N VAL A 392 -2.49 7.17 19.16
CA VAL A 392 -3.11 7.23 17.84
C VAL A 392 -2.03 6.95 16.77
N VAL A 393 -2.21 5.89 15.99
CA VAL A 393 -1.20 5.44 15.01
C VAL A 393 -1.68 5.55 13.57
N THR A 394 -3.01 5.56 13.35
CA THR A 394 -3.61 5.73 12.02
C THR A 394 -4.66 6.84 12.06
N GLU A 395 -4.67 7.67 11.03
CA GLU A 395 -5.51 8.88 10.97
C GLU A 395 -6.91 8.63 10.39
N TRP A 396 -7.63 7.61 10.87
CA TRP A 396 -9.00 7.35 10.47
C TRP A 396 -9.92 8.57 10.68
N ASN A 397 -10.90 8.75 9.80
CA ASN A 397 -11.81 9.91 9.88
C ASN A 397 -12.58 9.95 11.21
N GLU A 398 -12.99 8.80 11.75
CA GLU A 398 -13.70 8.75 13.04
C GLU A 398 -12.82 9.19 14.23
N PHE A 399 -11.50 9.05 14.13
CA PHE A 399 -10.57 9.51 15.17
C PHE A 399 -10.32 11.02 15.15
N ARG A 400 -10.64 11.72 14.05
CA ARG A 400 -10.30 13.16 13.89
C ARG A 400 -11.12 14.08 14.76
N LYS A 401 -12.37 13.74 15.07
CA LYS A 401 -13.28 14.57 15.89
C LYS A 401 -14.08 13.71 16.85
N PRO A 402 -13.42 13.03 17.80
CA PRO A 402 -14.10 12.25 18.80
C PRO A 402 -14.74 13.18 19.86
N ASP A 403 -15.61 12.64 20.67
CA ASP A 403 -16.10 13.29 21.89
C ASP A 403 -15.01 13.20 22.97
N PHE A 404 -14.18 14.25 23.08
CA PHE A 404 -13.09 14.29 24.06
C PHE A 404 -13.58 14.28 25.50
N ALA A 405 -14.74 14.85 25.81
CA ALA A 405 -15.31 14.79 27.15
C ALA A 405 -15.63 13.35 27.54
N LYS A 406 -16.15 12.56 26.61
CA LYS A 406 -16.39 11.14 26.81
C LYS A 406 -15.08 10.37 27.03
N ILE A 407 -14.06 10.64 26.23
CA ILE A 407 -12.73 10.03 26.37
C ILE A 407 -12.11 10.41 27.73
N ALA A 408 -12.13 11.69 28.09
CA ALA A 408 -11.59 12.19 29.34
C ALA A 408 -12.25 11.57 30.59
N THR A 409 -13.53 11.19 30.46
CA THR A 409 -14.28 10.51 31.55
C THR A 409 -13.97 9.01 31.58
N ALA A 410 -13.73 8.38 30.41
CA ALA A 410 -13.48 6.95 30.31
C ALA A 410 -12.06 6.56 30.73
N MET A 411 -11.05 7.43 30.49
CA MET A 411 -9.65 7.16 30.80
C MET A 411 -9.31 7.38 32.28
N ASN A 412 -8.36 6.59 32.81
CA ASN A 412 -7.76 6.82 34.12
C ASN A 412 -6.89 8.08 34.17
N ARG A 413 -6.14 8.33 33.09
CA ARG A 413 -5.26 9.48 32.92
C ARG A 413 -5.49 10.09 31.55
N ARG A 414 -5.51 11.42 31.47
CA ARG A 414 -5.76 12.15 30.23
C ARG A 414 -4.47 12.38 29.46
N ILE A 415 -3.88 11.30 28.94
CA ILE A 415 -2.60 11.36 28.21
C ILE A 415 -2.85 10.81 26.78
N ILE A 416 -2.50 11.62 25.77
CA ILE A 416 -2.61 11.24 24.37
C ILE A 416 -1.25 11.36 23.68
N PHE A 417 -0.80 10.29 23.02
CA PHE A 417 0.32 10.27 22.08
C PHE A 417 -0.23 10.18 20.67
N ASP A 418 -0.11 11.26 19.91
CA ASP A 418 -0.65 11.35 18.56
C ASP A 418 0.48 11.21 17.53
N GLY A 419 0.60 10.01 17.00
CA GLY A 419 1.57 9.66 15.96
C GLY A 419 1.21 10.15 14.56
N ARG A 420 0.07 10.84 14.40
CA ARG A 420 -0.42 11.32 13.09
C ARG A 420 -0.74 12.81 13.07
N ASN A 421 -0.54 13.50 14.19
CA ASN A 421 -0.79 14.94 14.33
C ASN A 421 -2.21 15.36 13.91
N ILE A 422 -3.22 14.54 14.28
CA ILE A 422 -4.60 14.78 13.85
C ILE A 422 -5.38 15.75 14.72
N TYR A 423 -4.86 16.08 15.92
CA TYR A 423 -5.52 16.99 16.84
C TYR A 423 -4.85 18.36 16.93
N ASP A 424 -5.68 19.38 17.21
CA ASP A 424 -5.20 20.71 17.52
C ASP A 424 -4.66 20.77 18.95
N ARG A 425 -3.50 21.40 19.13
CA ARG A 425 -2.80 21.49 20.42
C ARG A 425 -3.57 22.33 21.46
N GLU A 426 -4.15 23.44 21.02
CA GLU A 426 -4.90 24.32 21.91
C GLU A 426 -6.19 23.65 22.38
N ASP A 427 -6.85 22.91 21.48
CA ASP A 427 -8.03 22.12 21.82
C ASP A 427 -7.69 21.05 22.86
N MET A 428 -6.58 20.33 22.71
CA MET A 428 -6.16 19.32 23.67
C MET A 428 -5.87 19.91 25.05
N GLY A 429 -5.23 21.08 25.09
CA GLY A 429 -5.03 21.81 26.34
C GLY A 429 -6.33 22.25 27.01
N ARG A 430 -7.31 22.74 26.22
CA ARG A 430 -8.64 23.15 26.74
C ARG A 430 -9.45 21.96 27.28
N GLU A 431 -9.32 20.80 26.64
CA GLU A 431 -9.96 19.55 27.09
C GLU A 431 -9.22 18.88 28.27
N GLY A 432 -8.08 19.46 28.69
CA GLY A 432 -7.31 19.00 29.85
C GLY A 432 -6.47 17.76 29.60
N PHE A 433 -6.07 17.50 28.36
CA PHE A 433 -5.17 16.40 28.01
C PHE A 433 -3.72 16.82 27.99
N GLU A 434 -2.86 16.01 28.62
CA GLU A 434 -1.46 15.97 28.24
C GLU A 434 -1.38 15.43 26.81
N TYR A 435 -0.76 16.19 25.90
CA TYR A 435 -0.76 15.83 24.49
C TYR A 435 0.64 15.87 23.90
N TYR A 436 1.05 14.75 23.34
CA TYR A 436 2.35 14.51 22.74
C TYR A 436 2.17 14.17 21.25
N SER A 437 2.65 15.04 20.38
CA SER A 437 2.55 14.86 18.92
C SER A 437 3.93 14.92 18.26
N VAL A 438 4.05 14.57 17.01
CA VAL A 438 5.34 14.49 16.31
C VAL A 438 5.79 15.87 15.82
N GLY A 439 7.00 16.30 16.20
CA GLY A 439 7.60 17.54 15.70
C GLY A 439 6.92 18.82 16.18
N ARG A 440 6.19 18.77 17.30
CA ARG A 440 5.45 19.91 17.87
C ARG A 440 5.72 19.99 19.38
N PRO A 441 5.72 21.20 19.97
CA PRO A 441 5.83 21.34 21.41
C PRO A 441 4.74 20.56 22.16
N ASP A 442 5.09 19.94 23.28
CA ASP A 442 4.17 19.20 24.13
C ASP A 442 3.13 20.13 24.79
N VAL A 443 1.93 19.61 25.04
CA VAL A 443 0.89 20.30 25.79
C VAL A 443 0.76 19.63 27.16
N ILE A 444 1.06 20.41 28.20
CA ILE A 444 0.94 19.98 29.60
C ILE A 444 -0.06 20.93 30.26
N PRO A 445 -1.30 20.49 30.54
CA PRO A 445 -2.28 21.30 31.25
C PRO A 445 -1.75 21.69 32.64
N SER A 446 -2.01 22.95 33.04
CA SER A 446 -1.61 23.48 34.34
C SER A 446 -2.40 22.90 35.51
#